data_214c80cf5e231480dcaa40b4d2d8ac4f
#
_entry.id   214c80cf5e231480dcaa40b4d2d8ac4f
#
_cell.length_a   1.000
_cell.length_b   1.000
_cell.length_c   1.000
_cell.angle_alpha   90.00
_cell.angle_beta   90.00
_cell.angle_gamma   90.00
#
_symmetry.space_group_name_H-M   'P 1'
#
loop_
_entity.id
_entity.type
_entity.pdbx_description
1 polymer ?
#
loop_
_entity_poly.entity_id
_entity_poly.type
_entity_poly.pdbx_seq_one_letter_code
_entity_poly.pdbx_strand_id
1 'polypeptide(L)'
;PEREQTFGRIREQEIKETFQRVIDHANKQQVDLLLIAGDLFDQPPTQQELREVDYLLSRLNHTRTVLIAGNHDHLEPHDVFSQYKWNSEVYLLDGKQRDHISFEDLETTIYGFSYWKNQITKPLYDRMKPDESESSDFSILLAHGGDESHIPIQREALKWSGFDYIALGHIDKPEII
;
A
#
# COMPACT_ATOMS: atom_id res chain seq x y z
N PRO A 1 18.38 13.53 -24.92
CA PRO A 1 18.81 12.48 -23.97
C PRO A 1 19.21 13.05 -22.61
N GLU A 2 20.10 14.09 -22.56
CA GLU A 2 20.58 14.66 -21.27
C GLU A 2 19.48 15.38 -20.48
N ARG A 3 18.53 16.06 -21.12
CA ARG A 3 17.41 16.74 -20.43
C ARG A 3 16.46 15.74 -19.78
N GLU A 4 16.13 14.63 -20.42
CA GLU A 4 15.27 13.60 -19.87
C GLU A 4 15.91 12.88 -18.66
N GLN A 5 17.21 12.61 -18.74
CA GLN A 5 17.97 12.06 -17.61
C GLN A 5 18.04 13.04 -16.42
N THR A 6 18.12 14.35 -16.69
CA THR A 6 18.14 15.37 -15.64
C THR A 6 16.77 15.49 -14.97
N PHE A 7 15.67 15.48 -15.72
CA PHE A 7 14.31 15.50 -15.17
C PHE A 7 14.02 14.23 -14.37
N GLY A 8 14.41 13.04 -14.84
CA GLY A 8 14.26 11.80 -14.11
C GLY A 8 14.97 11.82 -12.75
N ARG A 9 16.20 12.32 -12.69
CA ARG A 9 16.97 12.44 -11.44
C ARG A 9 16.35 13.43 -10.45
N ILE A 10 15.84 14.57 -10.94
CA ILE A 10 15.18 15.56 -10.09
C ILE A 10 13.93 14.96 -9.47
N ARG A 11 13.09 14.28 -10.28
CA ARG A 11 11.88 13.63 -9.80
C ARG A 11 12.16 12.51 -8.79
N GLU A 12 13.17 11.70 -9.05
CA GLU A 12 13.62 10.67 -8.11
C GLU A 12 14.06 11.27 -6.77
N GLN A 13 14.78 12.38 -6.80
CA GLN A 13 15.21 13.08 -5.59
C GLN A 13 14.02 13.66 -4.82
N GLU A 14 13.05 14.27 -5.50
CA GLU A 14 11.84 14.81 -4.89
C GLU A 14 10.98 13.73 -4.22
N ILE A 15 10.87 12.55 -4.84
CA ILE A 15 10.18 11.39 -4.28
C ILE A 15 10.87 10.92 -3.00
N LYS A 16 12.20 10.77 -3.03
CA LYS A 16 13.00 10.38 -1.84
C LYS A 16 12.85 11.39 -0.70
N GLU A 17 12.89 12.67 -0.99
CA GLU A 17 12.70 13.73 0.02
C GLU A 17 11.28 13.73 0.60
N THR A 18 10.29 13.47 -0.23
CA THR A 18 8.90 13.37 0.23
C THR A 18 8.70 12.15 1.13
N PHE A 19 9.26 11.01 0.74
CA PHE A 19 9.21 9.79 1.55
C PHE A 19 9.93 9.97 2.88
N GLN A 20 11.11 10.64 2.88
CA GLN A 20 11.83 10.98 4.10
C GLN A 20 10.99 11.88 5.03
N ARG A 21 10.26 12.86 4.49
CA ARG A 21 9.38 13.72 5.30
C ARG A 21 8.23 12.93 5.93
N VAL A 22 7.68 11.93 5.23
CA VAL A 22 6.67 11.03 5.78
C VAL A 22 7.24 10.26 6.97
N ILE A 23 8.44 9.70 6.84
CA ILE A 23 9.13 8.96 7.92
C ILE A 23 9.40 9.87 9.13
N ASP A 24 9.94 11.06 8.89
CA ASP A 24 10.22 12.02 9.96
C ASP A 24 8.93 12.45 10.68
N HIS A 25 7.84 12.63 9.93
CA HIS A 25 6.53 12.94 10.50
C HIS A 25 5.98 11.77 11.33
N ALA A 26 6.05 10.55 10.80
CA ALA A 26 5.63 9.35 11.51
C ALA A 26 6.38 9.18 12.84
N ASN A 27 7.69 9.37 12.84
CA ASN A 27 8.51 9.33 14.05
C ASN A 27 8.16 10.44 15.04
N LYS A 28 7.95 11.68 14.55
CA LYS A 28 7.57 12.81 15.40
C LYS A 28 6.21 12.61 16.06
N GLN A 29 5.25 12.07 15.34
CA GLN A 29 3.90 11.81 15.85
C GLN A 29 3.78 10.46 16.55
N GLN A 30 4.81 9.61 16.50
CA GLN A 30 4.80 8.25 17.04
C GLN A 30 3.60 7.44 16.56
N VAL A 31 3.31 7.51 15.24
CA VAL A 31 2.21 6.76 14.64
C VAL A 31 2.48 5.26 14.69
N ASP A 32 1.44 4.47 14.93
CA ASP A 32 1.57 3.00 15.06
C ASP A 32 1.70 2.31 13.71
N LEU A 33 1.01 2.81 12.69
CA LEU A 33 0.92 2.21 11.37
C LEU A 33 1.17 3.22 10.25
N LEU A 34 1.98 2.82 9.27
CA LEU A 34 2.12 3.46 7.96
C LEU A 34 1.47 2.56 6.92
N LEU A 35 0.46 3.06 6.24
CA LEU A 35 -0.25 2.33 5.19
C LEU A 35 0.19 2.83 3.81
N ILE A 36 0.64 1.93 2.95
CA ILE A 36 1.04 2.24 1.57
C ILE A 36 0.05 1.56 0.62
N ALA A 37 -0.79 2.37 0.01
CA ALA A 37 -1.94 1.93 -0.78
C ALA A 37 -1.60 1.72 -2.26
N GLY A 38 -0.52 1.00 -2.56
CA GLY A 38 -0.09 0.65 -3.91
C GLY A 38 0.72 1.75 -4.63
N ASP A 39 1.30 1.38 -5.76
CA ASP A 39 2.11 2.24 -6.62
C ASP A 39 3.25 2.96 -5.85
N LEU A 40 3.93 2.21 -4.97
CA LEU A 40 5.14 2.68 -4.32
C LEU A 40 6.26 2.90 -5.33
N PHE A 41 6.24 2.15 -6.43
CA PHE A 41 7.17 2.24 -7.55
C PHE A 41 6.40 2.50 -8.86
N ASP A 42 6.99 3.28 -9.75
CA ASP A 42 6.41 3.61 -11.08
C ASP A 42 6.36 2.40 -12.04
N GLN A 43 7.06 1.31 -11.69
CA GLN A 43 7.14 0.04 -12.43
C GLN A 43 7.60 -1.06 -11.46
N PRO A 44 7.55 -2.35 -11.84
CA PRO A 44 8.08 -3.42 -11.01
C PRO A 44 9.51 -3.12 -10.55
N PRO A 45 9.76 -3.09 -9.23
CA PRO A 45 11.01 -2.58 -8.69
C PRO A 45 12.19 -3.53 -8.89
N THR A 46 13.36 -2.94 -8.99
CA THR A 46 14.63 -3.66 -8.89
C THR A 46 14.97 -3.99 -7.44
N GLN A 47 15.86 -4.95 -7.24
CA GLN A 47 16.35 -5.27 -5.89
C GLN A 47 17.06 -4.07 -5.21
N GLN A 48 17.66 -3.18 -6.00
CA GLN A 48 18.31 -1.99 -5.47
C GLN A 48 17.27 -1.00 -4.94
N GLU A 49 16.21 -0.72 -5.68
CA GLU A 49 15.12 0.16 -5.26
C GLU A 49 14.42 -0.36 -3.99
N LEU A 50 14.19 -1.67 -3.91
CA LEU A 50 13.66 -2.29 -2.70
C LEU A 50 14.58 -2.11 -1.50
N ARG A 51 15.89 -2.28 -1.66
CA ARG A 51 16.86 -2.02 -0.58
C ARG A 51 16.89 -0.56 -0.13
N GLU A 52 16.76 0.38 -1.07
CA GLU A 52 16.71 1.81 -0.75
C GLU A 52 15.47 2.16 0.07
N VAL A 53 14.30 1.64 -0.32
CA VAL A 53 13.04 1.82 0.43
C VAL A 53 13.10 1.14 1.78
N ASP A 54 13.62 -0.08 1.86
CA ASP A 54 13.79 -0.80 3.13
C ASP A 54 14.71 -0.05 4.10
N TYR A 55 15.80 0.53 3.58
CA TYR A 55 16.67 1.40 4.38
C TYR A 55 15.93 2.61 4.93
N LEU A 56 15.11 3.29 4.11
CA LEU A 56 14.30 4.42 4.57
C LEU A 56 13.28 3.99 5.63
N LEU A 57 12.56 2.89 5.40
CA LEU A 57 11.59 2.34 6.35
C LEU A 57 12.24 1.87 7.66
N SER A 58 13.50 1.42 7.62
CA SER A 58 14.25 1.05 8.83
C SER A 58 14.50 2.21 9.79
N ARG A 59 14.30 3.44 9.34
CA ARG A 59 14.40 4.66 10.16
C ARG A 59 13.13 4.97 10.96
N LEU A 60 12.05 4.23 10.72
CA LEU A 60 10.87 4.27 11.58
C LEU A 60 11.21 3.65 12.95
N ASN A 61 10.94 4.39 14.03
CA ASN A 61 11.33 3.97 15.37
C ASN A 61 10.25 3.14 16.08
N HIS A 62 9.00 3.37 15.72
CA HIS A 62 7.82 2.78 16.40
C HIS A 62 6.80 2.21 15.39
N THR A 63 6.76 2.77 14.20
CA THR A 63 5.75 2.54 13.19
C THR A 63 5.99 1.23 12.43
N ARG A 64 4.97 0.40 12.33
CA ARG A 64 4.93 -0.75 11.41
C ARG A 64 4.37 -0.32 10.06
N THR A 65 4.87 -0.90 8.98
CA THR A 65 4.41 -0.58 7.62
C THR A 65 3.60 -1.74 7.06
N VAL A 66 2.40 -1.45 6.57
CA VAL A 66 1.60 -2.40 5.79
C VAL A 66 1.43 -1.86 4.39
N LEU A 67 1.74 -2.66 3.39
CA LEU A 67 1.66 -2.24 1.99
C LEU A 67 0.97 -3.27 1.10
N ILE A 68 0.42 -2.77 0.02
CA ILE A 68 -0.03 -3.54 -1.13
C ILE A 68 0.70 -3.04 -2.38
N ALA A 69 0.86 -3.89 -3.38
CA ALA A 69 1.27 -3.46 -4.71
C ALA A 69 0.06 -2.92 -5.49
N GLY A 70 0.26 -1.85 -6.25
CA GLY A 70 -0.72 -1.26 -7.15
C GLY A 70 -0.61 -1.81 -8.58
N ASN A 71 -1.12 -1.05 -9.54
CA ASN A 71 -1.10 -1.49 -10.93
C ASN A 71 0.25 -1.25 -11.62
N HIS A 72 1.04 -0.28 -11.18
CA HIS A 72 2.38 -0.03 -11.72
C HIS A 72 3.41 -1.04 -11.18
N ASP A 73 3.36 -1.32 -9.92
CA ASP A 73 4.30 -2.22 -9.21
C ASP A 73 3.70 -3.58 -8.86
N HIS A 74 2.76 -4.07 -9.69
CA HIS A 74 2.05 -5.33 -9.46
C HIS A 74 2.99 -6.52 -9.29
N LEU A 75 2.55 -7.49 -8.49
CA LEU A 75 3.33 -8.68 -8.18
C LEU A 75 3.18 -9.74 -9.27
N GLU A 76 4.30 -10.18 -9.83
CA GLU A 76 4.36 -11.36 -10.68
C GLU A 76 4.84 -12.59 -9.88
N PRO A 77 4.49 -13.82 -10.32
CA PRO A 77 4.98 -15.02 -9.67
C PRO A 77 6.52 -15.05 -9.67
N HIS A 78 7.11 -15.16 -8.48
CA HIS A 78 8.56 -15.23 -8.27
C HIS A 78 9.35 -13.96 -8.65
N ASP A 79 8.72 -12.83 -8.74
CA ASP A 79 9.43 -11.57 -8.95
C ASP A 79 10.23 -11.13 -7.71
N VAL A 80 11.07 -10.12 -7.91
CA VAL A 80 11.95 -9.60 -6.86
C VAL A 80 11.13 -8.97 -5.73
N PHE A 81 10.01 -8.32 -6.05
CA PHE A 81 9.18 -7.65 -5.05
C PHE A 81 8.46 -8.63 -4.14
N SER A 82 7.79 -9.64 -4.71
CA SER A 82 7.07 -10.65 -3.95
C SER A 82 7.99 -11.53 -3.08
N GLN A 83 9.24 -11.68 -3.48
CA GLN A 83 10.23 -12.49 -2.75
C GLN A 83 11.15 -11.69 -1.82
N TYR A 84 11.02 -10.36 -1.83
CA TYR A 84 11.90 -9.50 -1.04
C TYR A 84 11.69 -9.74 0.46
N LYS A 85 12.79 -9.95 1.16
CA LYS A 85 12.79 -10.09 2.63
C LYS A 85 13.18 -8.76 3.25
N TRP A 86 12.18 -8.11 3.80
CA TRP A 86 12.36 -6.83 4.47
C TRP A 86 13.17 -6.97 5.75
N ASN A 87 14.07 -6.05 5.99
CA ASN A 87 14.79 -5.94 7.26
C ASN A 87 14.00 -5.09 8.28
N SER A 88 13.10 -4.27 7.79
CA SER A 88 12.21 -3.43 8.58
C SER A 88 10.92 -4.17 8.91
N GLU A 89 10.12 -3.67 9.86
CA GLU A 89 8.77 -4.19 10.13
C GLU A 89 7.79 -3.79 9.02
N VAL A 90 7.90 -4.49 7.89
CA VAL A 90 7.10 -4.29 6.69
C VAL A 90 6.33 -5.56 6.38
N TYR A 91 5.04 -5.40 6.14
CA TYR A 91 4.10 -6.47 5.87
C TYR A 91 3.45 -6.22 4.50
N LEU A 92 3.82 -7.03 3.50
CA LEU A 92 3.20 -7.01 2.18
C LEU A 92 1.99 -7.95 2.16
N LEU A 93 0.80 -7.40 1.88
CA LEU A 93 -0.40 -8.20 1.65
C LEU A 93 -0.37 -8.68 0.20
N ASP A 94 0.17 -9.87 -0.05
CA ASP A 94 0.45 -10.42 -1.37
C ASP A 94 -0.67 -11.31 -1.93
N GLY A 95 -1.71 -11.56 -1.18
CA GLY A 95 -2.90 -12.28 -1.61
C GLY A 95 -3.59 -11.62 -2.81
N LYS A 96 -4.21 -12.44 -3.69
CA LYS A 96 -4.82 -11.95 -4.96
C LYS A 96 -6.25 -11.47 -4.85
N GLN A 97 -6.95 -11.77 -3.78
CA GLN A 97 -8.38 -11.42 -3.64
C GLN A 97 -8.74 -10.99 -2.23
N ARG A 98 -8.05 -11.52 -1.26
CA ARG A 98 -8.23 -11.18 0.15
C ARG A 98 -7.00 -11.63 0.91
N ASP A 99 -6.45 -10.73 1.66
CA ASP A 99 -5.39 -11.00 2.61
C ASP A 99 -5.61 -10.09 3.82
N HIS A 100 -5.01 -10.41 4.96
CA HIS A 100 -5.12 -9.59 6.15
C HIS A 100 -3.94 -9.81 7.07
N ILE A 101 -3.73 -8.85 7.94
CA ILE A 101 -2.82 -8.93 9.08
C ILE A 101 -3.47 -8.31 10.30
N SER A 102 -3.37 -8.97 11.44
CA SER A 102 -3.90 -8.50 12.71
C SER A 102 -2.76 -8.12 13.65
N PHE A 103 -2.88 -6.95 14.25
CA PHE A 103 -2.00 -6.45 15.30
C PHE A 103 -2.77 -6.42 16.62
N GLU A 104 -2.57 -7.44 17.45
CA GLU A 104 -3.30 -7.61 18.72
C GLU A 104 -3.07 -6.45 19.68
N ASP A 105 -1.84 -5.93 19.76
CA ASP A 105 -1.48 -4.79 20.61
C ASP A 105 -2.14 -3.47 20.18
N LEU A 106 -2.62 -3.38 18.93
CA LEU A 106 -3.36 -2.24 18.38
C LEU A 106 -4.86 -2.53 18.25
N GLU A 107 -5.30 -3.74 18.59
CA GLU A 107 -6.69 -4.21 18.39
C GLU A 107 -7.19 -3.92 16.97
N THR A 108 -6.29 -4.02 15.97
CA THR A 108 -6.52 -3.61 14.59
C THR A 108 -6.20 -4.72 13.60
N THR A 109 -7.11 -4.97 12.67
CA THR A 109 -6.88 -5.84 11.51
C THR A 109 -6.93 -5.03 10.22
N ILE A 110 -5.91 -5.22 9.37
CA ILE A 110 -5.79 -4.58 8.07
C ILE A 110 -6.05 -5.64 7.00
N TYR A 111 -7.02 -5.37 6.15
CA TYR A 111 -7.41 -6.20 5.02
C TYR A 111 -6.96 -5.55 3.73
N GLY A 112 -6.56 -6.33 2.75
CA GLY A 112 -6.17 -5.85 1.45
C GLY A 112 -5.69 -6.96 0.54
N PHE A 113 -5.20 -6.61 -0.61
CA PHE A 113 -4.49 -7.51 -1.51
C PHE A 113 -3.71 -6.70 -2.55
N SER A 114 -2.66 -7.29 -3.09
CA SER A 114 -1.84 -6.68 -4.12
C SER A 114 -2.34 -7.00 -5.52
N TYR A 115 -2.11 -6.08 -6.46
CA TYR A 115 -2.29 -6.35 -7.89
C TYR A 115 -1.32 -7.46 -8.34
N TRP A 116 -1.79 -8.32 -9.24
CA TRP A 116 -1.00 -9.38 -9.88
C TRP A 116 -0.90 -9.22 -11.40
N LYS A 117 -1.38 -8.10 -11.91
CA LYS A 117 -1.29 -7.63 -13.29
C LYS A 117 -1.69 -6.16 -13.35
N ASN A 118 -1.23 -5.46 -14.36
CA ASN A 118 -1.48 -4.03 -14.53
C ASN A 118 -2.98 -3.66 -14.53
N GLN A 119 -3.84 -4.43 -15.18
CA GLN A 119 -5.28 -4.14 -15.29
C GLN A 119 -6.13 -5.23 -14.65
N ILE A 120 -7.05 -4.84 -13.79
CA ILE A 120 -8.03 -5.70 -13.13
C ILE A 120 -9.39 -5.02 -13.25
N THR A 121 -10.25 -5.53 -14.14
CA THR A 121 -11.55 -4.93 -14.45
C THR A 121 -12.71 -5.46 -13.60
N LYS A 122 -12.43 -6.33 -12.65
CA LYS A 122 -13.44 -6.88 -11.73
C LYS A 122 -13.55 -6.00 -10.48
N PRO A 123 -14.77 -5.70 -9.98
CA PRO A 123 -14.99 -4.90 -8.78
C PRO A 123 -14.76 -5.74 -7.51
N LEU A 124 -13.51 -6.05 -7.21
CA LEU A 124 -13.15 -7.02 -6.16
C LEU A 124 -13.43 -6.49 -4.75
N TYR A 125 -13.34 -5.17 -4.54
CA TYR A 125 -13.57 -4.57 -3.22
C TYR A 125 -15.04 -4.49 -2.82
N ASP A 126 -15.97 -4.46 -3.78
CA ASP A 126 -17.41 -4.24 -3.52
C ASP A 126 -18.05 -5.29 -2.61
N ARG A 127 -17.42 -6.45 -2.46
CA ARG A 127 -17.90 -7.57 -1.63
C ARG A 127 -17.01 -7.84 -0.41
N MET A 128 -15.96 -7.06 -0.22
CA MET A 128 -15.09 -7.22 0.94
C MET A 128 -15.79 -6.69 2.20
N LYS A 129 -15.63 -7.45 3.27
CA LYS A 129 -16.11 -7.10 4.62
C LYS A 129 -15.08 -7.54 5.64
N PRO A 130 -15.01 -6.91 6.81
CA PRO A 130 -14.26 -7.43 7.93
C PRO A 130 -14.70 -8.87 8.24
N ASP A 131 -13.78 -9.67 8.77
CA ASP A 131 -14.08 -11.02 9.20
C ASP A 131 -14.62 -10.99 10.63
N GLU A 132 -15.85 -11.47 10.84
CA GLU A 132 -16.46 -11.53 12.16
C GLU A 132 -15.74 -12.47 13.14
N SER A 133 -14.89 -13.38 12.62
CA SER A 133 -14.06 -14.27 13.44
C SER A 133 -12.79 -13.60 13.97
N GLU A 134 -12.36 -12.48 13.39
CA GLU A 134 -11.24 -11.69 13.89
C GLU A 134 -11.68 -10.88 15.11
N SER A 135 -10.93 -11.01 16.19
CA SER A 135 -11.23 -10.37 17.49
C SER A 135 -10.76 -8.92 17.60
N SER A 136 -10.56 -8.24 16.47
CA SER A 136 -10.08 -6.85 16.48
C SER A 136 -11.24 -5.86 16.58
N ASP A 137 -11.03 -4.81 17.36
CA ASP A 137 -12.02 -3.74 17.54
C ASP A 137 -12.04 -2.75 16.37
N PHE A 138 -10.96 -2.70 15.58
CA PHE A 138 -10.80 -1.78 14.45
C PHE A 138 -10.39 -2.50 13.17
N SER A 139 -11.10 -2.23 12.10
CA SER A 139 -10.89 -2.85 10.79
C SER A 139 -10.54 -1.81 9.72
N ILE A 140 -9.45 -2.04 8.99
CA ILE A 140 -8.98 -1.16 7.92
C ILE A 140 -8.99 -1.93 6.60
N LEU A 141 -9.54 -1.32 5.55
CA LEU A 141 -9.33 -1.78 4.18
C LEU A 141 -8.22 -0.95 3.52
N LEU A 142 -7.16 -1.63 3.11
CA LEU A 142 -6.09 -1.06 2.29
C LEU A 142 -6.34 -1.46 0.84
N ALA A 143 -6.65 -0.50 -0.02
CA ALA A 143 -7.14 -0.72 -1.38
C ALA A 143 -6.41 0.16 -2.40
N HIS A 144 -6.39 -0.30 -3.65
CA HIS A 144 -5.84 0.44 -4.79
C HIS A 144 -6.75 0.26 -6.01
N GLY A 145 -7.18 1.36 -6.64
CA GLY A 145 -8.05 1.31 -7.81
C GLY A 145 -9.17 2.36 -7.79
N GLY A 146 -10.22 2.13 -8.59
CA GLY A 146 -11.39 2.99 -8.61
C GLY A 146 -11.85 3.44 -10.00
N ASP A 147 -11.07 3.16 -11.05
CA ASP A 147 -11.50 3.37 -12.44
C ASP A 147 -11.86 2.04 -13.12
N GLU A 148 -12.38 2.11 -14.36
CA GLU A 148 -12.88 0.94 -15.08
C GLU A 148 -11.82 -0.14 -15.37
N SER A 149 -10.55 0.23 -15.45
CA SER A 149 -9.43 -0.66 -15.76
C SER A 149 -8.70 -1.16 -14.51
N HIS A 150 -8.87 -0.47 -13.39
CA HIS A 150 -8.13 -0.70 -12.16
C HIS A 150 -9.09 -0.89 -10.97
N ILE A 151 -9.60 -2.10 -10.85
CA ILE A 151 -10.58 -2.55 -9.85
C ILE A 151 -11.68 -1.50 -9.63
N PRO A 152 -12.72 -1.48 -10.49
CA PRO A 152 -13.83 -0.56 -10.34
C PRO A 152 -14.43 -0.64 -8.94
N ILE A 153 -14.74 0.52 -8.36
CA ILE A 153 -15.28 0.63 -7.01
C ILE A 153 -16.61 1.35 -7.04
N GLN A 154 -17.63 0.71 -6.47
CA GLN A 154 -18.90 1.35 -6.19
C GLN A 154 -18.83 1.99 -4.79
N ARG A 155 -18.86 3.31 -4.72
CA ARG A 155 -18.73 4.05 -3.45
C ARG A 155 -19.75 3.60 -2.40
N GLU A 156 -20.98 3.33 -2.81
CA GLU A 156 -22.03 2.84 -1.92
C GLU A 156 -21.70 1.47 -1.33
N ALA A 157 -21.07 0.58 -2.11
CA ALA A 157 -20.63 -0.72 -1.61
C ALA A 157 -19.57 -0.57 -0.52
N LEU A 158 -18.58 0.31 -0.72
CA LEU A 158 -17.56 0.59 0.30
C LEU A 158 -18.15 1.23 1.56
N LYS A 159 -19.05 2.19 1.42
CA LYS A 159 -19.71 2.87 2.54
C LYS A 159 -20.44 1.90 3.47
N TRP A 160 -20.99 0.84 2.92
CA TRP A 160 -21.75 -0.18 3.68
C TRP A 160 -20.94 -1.47 3.90
N SER A 161 -19.64 -1.46 3.63
CA SER A 161 -18.78 -2.63 3.77
C SER A 161 -18.56 -3.07 5.22
N GLY A 162 -18.67 -2.13 6.16
CA GLY A 162 -18.44 -2.38 7.58
C GLY A 162 -16.99 -2.15 8.04
N PHE A 163 -16.09 -1.69 7.16
CA PHE A 163 -14.76 -1.26 7.58
C PHE A 163 -14.83 0.07 8.33
N ASP A 164 -14.04 0.22 9.39
CA ASP A 164 -13.95 1.47 10.17
C ASP A 164 -13.16 2.55 9.43
N TYR A 165 -12.17 2.15 8.62
CA TYR A 165 -11.37 3.04 7.78
C TYR A 165 -11.01 2.38 6.45
N ILE A 166 -10.97 3.20 5.39
CA ILE A 166 -10.57 2.75 4.05
C ILE A 166 -9.47 3.66 3.55
N ALA A 167 -8.26 3.10 3.38
CA ALA A 167 -7.13 3.75 2.73
C ALA A 167 -7.12 3.36 1.25
N LEU A 168 -7.47 4.29 0.37
CA LEU A 168 -7.59 4.05 -1.06
C LEU A 168 -6.52 4.83 -1.82
N GLY A 169 -5.66 4.12 -2.55
CA GLY A 169 -4.71 4.66 -3.50
C GLY A 169 -5.23 4.66 -4.94
N HIS A 170 -4.41 5.13 -5.89
CA HIS A 170 -4.66 5.25 -7.33
C HIS A 170 -5.33 6.56 -7.75
N ILE A 171 -6.22 7.12 -6.98
CA ILE A 171 -6.96 8.34 -7.34
C ILE A 171 -6.19 9.57 -6.87
N ASP A 172 -5.81 10.45 -7.81
CA ASP A 172 -4.95 11.63 -7.53
C ASP A 172 -5.66 12.77 -6.76
N LYS A 173 -6.97 12.68 -6.57
CA LYS A 173 -7.71 13.68 -5.80
C LYS A 173 -8.15 13.11 -4.46
N PRO A 174 -7.70 13.68 -3.34
CA PRO A 174 -8.20 13.29 -2.04
C PRO A 174 -9.69 13.59 -1.94
N GLU A 175 -10.47 12.59 -1.57
CA GLU A 175 -11.91 12.70 -1.33
C GLU A 175 -12.24 12.01 0.00
N ILE A 176 -13.19 12.58 0.73
CA ILE A 176 -13.83 11.92 1.87
C ILE A 176 -15.10 11.24 1.33
N ILE A 177 -15.18 9.94 1.52
CA ILE A 177 -16.32 9.12 1.06
C ILE A 177 -17.37 9.00 2.17
#